data_4edb8c5f774f2471169f878ce569ab04
#
_entry.id   4edb8c5f774f2471169f878ce569ab04
#
_cell.length_a   1.000
_cell.length_b   1.000
_cell.length_c   1.000
_cell.angle_alpha   90.00
_cell.angle_beta   90.00
_cell.angle_gamma   90.00
#
_symmetry.space_group_name_H-M   'P 1'
#
loop_
_entity.id
_entity.type
_entity.pdbx_description
1 polymer ?
#
loop_
_entity_poly.entity_id
_entity_poly.type
_entity_poly.pdbx_seq_one_letter_code
_entity_poly.pdbx_strand_id
1 'polypeptide(L)'
;MKRYSFFLVLLLCAIGMQAQSVSILGDSYSTFEGYVTPKTNEMWYYEENGNKVDVNDVTQTWWWQVIKESGYKFCINNSYSGSTIGYQGYDGNDYSERSFITRMDDLGTPDIIFIFGATNDSWAGEPVGEYKYDSWRKSDFYTFRPAMAYMLHHMTCRYPNVDIYFILNSELRDDISESCRQICGHYNVPCIELHDIDKQNGHPSVKGMRSIADQVKAAIRK
;
A
#
# COMPACT_ATOMS: atom_id res chain seq x y z
N MET A 1 -7.35 71.00 3.85
CA MET A 1 -7.80 69.69 4.27
C MET A 1 -7.20 68.67 3.27
N LYS A 2 -6.19 67.91 3.65
CA LYS A 2 -5.53 66.90 2.81
C LYS A 2 -6.26 65.58 3.02
N ARG A 3 -6.90 65.03 1.95
CA ARG A 3 -7.50 63.69 1.93
C ARG A 3 -6.39 62.66 1.72
N TYR A 4 -6.14 61.82 2.72
CA TYR A 4 -5.30 60.63 2.59
C TYR A 4 -6.16 59.49 2.07
N SER A 5 -5.94 59.08 0.82
CA SER A 5 -6.50 57.83 0.26
C SER A 5 -5.72 56.65 0.82
N PHE A 6 -6.37 55.83 1.63
CA PHE A 6 -5.84 54.55 2.10
C PHE A 6 -6.01 53.52 0.99
N PHE A 7 -4.93 53.14 0.32
CA PHE A 7 -4.90 51.99 -0.57
C PHE A 7 -4.74 50.75 0.27
N LEU A 8 -5.82 49.97 0.46
CA LEU A 8 -5.79 48.65 1.06
C LEU A 8 -5.29 47.66 -0.01
N VAL A 9 -4.02 47.29 0.05
CA VAL A 9 -3.45 46.21 -0.78
C VAL A 9 -3.89 44.89 -0.18
N LEU A 10 -4.93 44.26 -0.77
CA LEU A 10 -5.30 42.87 -0.50
C LEU A 10 -4.23 41.96 -1.10
N LEU A 11 -3.28 41.48 -0.27
CA LEU A 11 -2.34 40.44 -0.60
C LEU A 11 -3.12 39.10 -0.61
N LEU A 12 -3.67 38.72 -1.75
CA LEU A 12 -4.19 37.41 -1.99
C LEU A 12 -3.01 36.42 -1.99
N CYS A 13 -2.68 35.85 -0.82
CA CYS A 13 -1.87 34.63 -0.75
C CYS A 13 -2.64 33.52 -1.42
N ALA A 14 -2.44 33.30 -2.70
CA ALA A 14 -2.78 32.06 -3.36
C ALA A 14 -1.90 30.98 -2.70
N ILE A 15 -2.37 30.35 -1.64
CA ILE A 15 -1.81 29.10 -1.14
C ILE A 15 -2.13 28.10 -2.24
N GLY A 16 -1.18 27.89 -3.15
CA GLY A 16 -1.27 26.83 -4.13
C GLY A 16 -1.39 25.51 -3.37
N MET A 17 -2.57 24.91 -3.37
CA MET A 17 -2.72 23.55 -2.86
C MET A 17 -1.85 22.66 -3.73
N GLN A 18 -0.68 22.30 -3.22
CA GLN A 18 0.17 21.34 -3.89
C GLN A 18 -0.53 19.99 -3.82
N ALA A 19 -0.68 19.34 -4.98
CA ALA A 19 -1.28 18.02 -5.02
C ALA A 19 -0.45 17.04 -4.18
N GLN A 20 -1.11 16.31 -3.28
CA GLN A 20 -0.47 15.31 -2.42
C GLN A 20 0.19 14.21 -3.26
N SER A 21 1.32 13.72 -2.79
CA SER A 21 2.10 12.66 -3.41
C SER A 21 1.81 11.31 -2.76
N VAL A 22 1.80 10.25 -3.56
CA VAL A 22 1.41 8.89 -3.13
C VAL A 22 2.52 7.91 -3.41
N SER A 23 2.88 7.12 -2.40
CA SER A 23 3.71 5.92 -2.56
C SER A 23 2.93 4.65 -2.23
N ILE A 24 3.35 3.55 -2.85
CA ILE A 24 2.75 2.23 -2.68
C ILE A 24 3.82 1.26 -2.14
N LEU A 25 3.49 0.55 -1.08
CA LEU A 25 4.18 -0.64 -0.60
C LEU A 25 3.27 -1.83 -0.84
N GLY A 26 3.59 -2.69 -1.82
CA GLY A 26 2.67 -3.72 -2.25
C GLY A 26 3.30 -5.05 -2.62
N ASP A 27 2.42 -5.99 -2.94
CA ASP A 27 2.72 -7.28 -3.55
C ASP A 27 2.39 -7.28 -5.06
N SER A 28 2.11 -8.46 -5.63
CA SER A 28 1.76 -8.62 -7.05
C SER A 28 0.57 -7.76 -7.50
N TYR A 29 -0.42 -7.53 -6.63
CA TYR A 29 -1.62 -6.76 -6.95
C TYR A 29 -1.34 -5.28 -7.27
N SER A 30 -0.15 -4.80 -6.91
CA SER A 30 0.26 -3.41 -7.11
C SER A 30 1.41 -3.24 -8.10
N THR A 31 1.95 -4.34 -8.65
CA THR A 31 3.03 -4.25 -9.65
C THR A 31 2.50 -3.88 -11.03
N PHE A 32 3.33 -3.20 -11.82
CA PHE A 32 3.15 -3.05 -13.26
C PHE A 32 4.50 -2.72 -13.91
N GLU A 33 4.77 -3.30 -15.08
CA GLU A 33 5.99 -3.09 -15.83
C GLU A 33 6.32 -1.61 -16.03
N GLY A 34 7.57 -1.23 -15.80
CA GLY A 34 8.05 0.14 -15.96
C GLY A 34 7.71 1.09 -14.78
N TYR A 35 6.88 0.68 -13.82
CA TYR A 35 6.40 1.55 -12.73
C TYR A 35 6.79 1.07 -11.33
N VAL A 36 7.58 0.01 -11.22
CA VAL A 36 8.08 -0.51 -9.93
C VAL A 36 9.50 -0.03 -9.67
N THR A 37 9.81 0.29 -8.43
CA THR A 37 11.13 0.73 -7.97
C THR A 37 11.54 -0.08 -6.73
N PRO A 38 12.71 -0.70 -6.71
CA PRO A 38 13.67 -0.82 -7.81
C PRO A 38 13.14 -1.68 -8.98
N LYS A 39 13.69 -1.46 -10.18
CA LYS A 39 13.26 -2.19 -11.41
C LYS A 39 13.58 -3.69 -11.38
N THR A 40 14.35 -4.14 -10.39
CA THR A 40 14.71 -5.54 -10.16
C THR A 40 13.63 -6.33 -9.40
N ASN A 41 12.64 -5.64 -8.85
CA ASN A 41 11.54 -6.30 -8.18
C ASN A 41 10.72 -7.13 -9.17
N GLU A 42 10.33 -8.33 -8.75
CA GLU A 42 9.43 -9.20 -9.53
C GLU A 42 8.07 -8.52 -9.75
N MET A 43 7.54 -8.68 -10.96
CA MET A 43 6.27 -8.09 -11.38
C MET A 43 5.29 -9.16 -11.82
N TRP A 44 3.99 -8.86 -11.74
CA TRP A 44 2.92 -9.72 -12.23
C TRP A 44 2.25 -9.17 -13.48
N TYR A 45 2.05 -7.86 -13.54
CA TYR A 45 1.36 -7.19 -14.65
C TYR A 45 2.36 -6.58 -15.62
N TYR A 46 2.14 -6.84 -16.91
CA TYR A 46 2.98 -6.40 -18.03
C TYR A 46 2.08 -5.93 -19.17
N GLU A 47 2.60 -5.11 -20.08
CA GLU A 47 1.93 -4.74 -21.32
C GLU A 47 1.64 -5.99 -22.17
N GLU A 48 2.58 -6.94 -22.18
CA GLU A 48 2.44 -8.25 -22.84
C GLU A 48 2.49 -9.38 -21.81
N ASN A 49 1.38 -9.64 -21.10
CA ASN A 49 1.36 -10.56 -19.97
C ASN A 49 1.01 -12.03 -20.32
N GLY A 50 0.99 -12.39 -21.59
CA GLY A 50 0.74 -13.76 -22.04
C GLY A 50 -0.64 -14.30 -21.68
N ASN A 51 -1.65 -13.46 -21.59
CA ASN A 51 -3.05 -13.79 -21.28
C ASN A 51 -3.30 -14.35 -19.87
N LYS A 52 -2.43 -14.10 -18.93
CA LYS A 52 -2.65 -14.49 -17.53
C LYS A 52 -3.84 -13.74 -16.91
N VAL A 53 -3.92 -12.45 -17.20
CA VAL A 53 -4.98 -11.53 -16.79
C VAL A 53 -5.20 -10.48 -17.89
N ASP A 54 -6.35 -9.81 -17.88
CA ASP A 54 -6.71 -8.80 -18.89
C ASP A 54 -6.13 -7.41 -18.64
N VAL A 55 -5.43 -7.19 -17.53
CA VAL A 55 -4.73 -5.93 -17.21
C VAL A 55 -3.42 -5.88 -18.00
N ASN A 56 -3.33 -4.98 -18.96
CA ASN A 56 -2.21 -4.81 -19.89
C ASN A 56 -1.78 -3.36 -20.11
N ASP A 57 -2.33 -2.43 -19.33
CA ASP A 57 -1.98 -1.02 -19.34
C ASP A 57 -1.96 -0.49 -17.90
N VAL A 58 -0.97 0.35 -17.57
CA VAL A 58 -0.82 0.92 -16.23
C VAL A 58 -2.06 1.69 -15.78
N THR A 59 -2.76 2.33 -16.70
CA THR A 59 -3.99 3.09 -16.41
C THR A 59 -5.13 2.23 -15.89
N GLN A 60 -5.05 0.92 -16.08
CA GLN A 60 -6.01 -0.06 -15.58
C GLN A 60 -5.72 -0.48 -14.14
N THR A 61 -4.51 -0.20 -13.59
CA THR A 61 -4.16 -0.56 -12.22
C THR A 61 -4.95 0.26 -11.20
N TRP A 62 -5.27 -0.35 -10.05
CA TRP A 62 -6.04 0.29 -8.99
C TRP A 62 -5.38 1.59 -8.49
N TRP A 63 -4.07 1.55 -8.27
CA TRP A 63 -3.33 2.69 -7.72
C TRP A 63 -3.19 3.84 -8.71
N TRP A 64 -3.04 3.56 -10.02
CA TRP A 64 -3.02 4.60 -11.04
C TRP A 64 -4.36 5.34 -11.09
N GLN A 65 -5.47 4.59 -11.08
CA GLN A 65 -6.82 5.15 -11.07
C GLN A 65 -7.06 6.01 -9.82
N VAL A 66 -6.66 5.53 -8.60
CA VAL A 66 -6.75 6.32 -7.37
C VAL A 66 -5.95 7.61 -7.50
N ILE A 67 -4.70 7.54 -7.92
CA ILE A 67 -3.81 8.70 -8.04
C ILE A 67 -4.38 9.73 -9.02
N LYS A 68 -4.76 9.31 -10.21
CA LYS A 68 -5.23 10.22 -11.27
C LYS A 68 -6.59 10.82 -10.98
N GLU A 69 -7.54 10.03 -10.52
CA GLU A 69 -8.91 10.49 -10.26
C GLU A 69 -9.03 11.31 -8.97
N SER A 70 -8.10 11.18 -8.03
CA SER A 70 -8.02 12.01 -6.83
C SER A 70 -7.14 13.26 -7.00
N GLY A 71 -6.50 13.42 -8.16
CA GLY A 71 -5.61 14.55 -8.42
C GLY A 71 -4.26 14.48 -7.68
N TYR A 72 -3.86 13.30 -7.25
CA TYR A 72 -2.58 13.07 -6.58
C TYR A 72 -1.42 12.99 -7.57
N LYS A 73 -0.19 13.05 -7.03
CA LYS A 73 1.06 12.81 -7.77
C LYS A 73 1.62 11.44 -7.40
N PHE A 74 2.07 10.70 -8.38
CA PHE A 74 2.82 9.47 -8.15
C PHE A 74 4.21 9.79 -7.60
N CYS A 75 4.61 9.11 -6.51
CA CYS A 75 5.95 9.22 -5.91
C CYS A 75 6.76 7.94 -6.19
N ILE A 76 6.50 6.86 -5.45
CA ILE A 76 7.20 5.58 -5.61
C ILE A 76 6.20 4.43 -5.51
N ASN A 77 6.37 3.42 -6.35
CA ASN A 77 5.74 2.11 -6.18
C ASN A 77 6.82 1.08 -5.87
N ASN A 78 6.98 0.74 -4.59
CA ASN A 78 7.88 -0.32 -4.15
C ASN A 78 7.10 -1.61 -3.88
N SER A 79 6.48 -2.15 -4.93
CA SER A 79 5.79 -3.44 -4.89
C SER A 79 6.68 -4.56 -5.40
N TYR A 80 6.48 -5.78 -4.87
CA TYR A 80 7.24 -6.96 -5.26
C TYR A 80 6.29 -8.17 -5.34
N SER A 81 6.14 -8.78 -6.51
CA SER A 81 5.26 -9.94 -6.72
C SER A 81 5.68 -11.13 -5.85
N GLY A 82 4.71 -11.74 -5.15
CA GLY A 82 4.95 -12.87 -4.27
C GLY A 82 5.54 -12.53 -2.90
N SER A 83 5.76 -11.24 -2.58
CA SER A 83 6.31 -10.86 -1.29
C SER A 83 5.30 -10.99 -0.14
N THR A 84 5.80 -11.39 1.02
CA THR A 84 5.10 -11.46 2.30
C THR A 84 5.45 -10.25 3.17
N ILE A 85 4.62 -9.94 4.16
CA ILE A 85 4.93 -8.90 5.15
C ILE A 85 6.14 -9.32 5.97
N GLY A 86 6.11 -10.54 6.51
CA GLY A 86 7.22 -11.13 7.24
C GLY A 86 8.30 -11.74 6.35
N TYR A 87 9.16 -12.52 6.98
CA TYR A 87 10.31 -13.15 6.33
C TYR A 87 10.03 -14.56 5.84
N GLN A 88 8.94 -15.20 6.27
CA GLN A 88 8.57 -16.51 5.78
C GLN A 88 7.68 -16.40 4.53
N GLY A 89 8.09 -17.05 3.46
CA GLY A 89 7.33 -17.14 2.22
C GLY A 89 6.82 -18.53 1.93
N TYR A 90 6.53 -18.80 0.66
CA TYR A 90 6.03 -20.09 0.20
C TYR A 90 7.00 -21.23 0.52
N ASP A 91 6.44 -22.38 0.89
CA ASP A 91 7.19 -23.59 1.26
C ASP A 91 8.19 -23.39 2.43
N GLY A 92 7.94 -22.39 3.29
CA GLY A 92 8.80 -22.03 4.40
C GLY A 92 10.13 -21.37 4.02
N ASN A 93 10.27 -20.93 2.77
CA ASN A 93 11.48 -20.26 2.29
C ASN A 93 11.66 -18.88 2.94
N ASP A 94 12.91 -18.46 3.08
CA ASP A 94 13.27 -17.12 3.55
C ASP A 94 13.03 -16.07 2.45
N TYR A 95 12.08 -15.17 2.71
CA TYR A 95 11.74 -14.04 1.84
C TYR A 95 12.20 -12.69 2.42
N SER A 96 13.12 -12.71 3.39
CA SER A 96 13.60 -11.50 4.06
C SER A 96 14.11 -10.43 3.09
N GLU A 97 14.72 -10.82 1.95
CA GLU A 97 15.25 -9.86 0.96
C GLU A 97 14.16 -9.09 0.20
N ARG A 98 12.93 -9.64 0.12
CA ARG A 98 11.81 -9.07 -0.63
C ARG A 98 10.60 -8.70 0.23
N SER A 99 10.67 -8.95 1.53
CA SER A 99 9.54 -8.71 2.45
C SER A 99 9.13 -7.23 2.51
N PHE A 100 7.90 -6.98 2.96
CA PHE A 100 7.46 -5.60 3.20
C PHE A 100 8.33 -4.89 4.24
N ILE A 101 8.74 -5.59 5.31
CA ILE A 101 9.64 -5.04 6.34
C ILE A 101 10.93 -4.51 5.74
N THR A 102 11.51 -5.21 4.78
CA THR A 102 12.80 -4.82 4.18
C THR A 102 12.65 -3.63 3.23
N ARG A 103 11.48 -3.47 2.60
CA ARG A 103 11.23 -2.44 1.58
C ARG A 103 10.53 -1.17 2.12
N MET A 104 10.03 -1.20 3.35
CA MET A 104 9.21 -0.14 3.93
C MET A 104 9.91 1.22 4.07
N ASP A 105 11.24 1.26 4.05
CA ASP A 105 12.02 2.51 4.14
C ASP A 105 12.25 3.19 2.79
N ASP A 106 12.02 2.48 1.69
CA ASP A 106 12.34 2.93 0.33
C ASP A 106 11.11 3.47 -0.40
N LEU A 107 10.35 4.35 0.26
CA LEU A 107 9.11 4.92 -0.28
C LEU A 107 9.23 6.42 -0.62
N GLY A 108 10.45 6.98 -0.56
CA GLY A 108 10.68 8.39 -0.82
C GLY A 108 10.07 9.32 0.25
N THR A 109 9.48 10.41 -0.18
CA THR A 109 8.88 11.43 0.70
C THR A 109 7.43 11.72 0.28
N PRO A 110 6.52 10.74 0.40
CA PRO A 110 5.14 10.93 0.02
C PRO A 110 4.33 11.66 1.11
N ASP A 111 3.16 12.15 0.73
CA ASP A 111 2.14 12.63 1.67
C ASP A 111 1.18 11.51 2.07
N ILE A 112 1.03 10.48 1.22
CA ILE A 112 0.15 9.33 1.45
C ILE A 112 0.92 8.04 1.13
N ILE A 113 0.77 7.00 1.97
CA ILE A 113 1.25 5.65 1.70
C ILE A 113 0.08 4.68 1.70
N PHE A 114 -0.06 3.92 0.61
CA PHE A 114 -0.91 2.75 0.56
C PHE A 114 -0.06 1.49 0.76
N ILE A 115 -0.42 0.68 1.76
CA ILE A 115 0.16 -0.65 1.99
C ILE A 115 -0.88 -1.67 1.52
N PHE A 116 -0.56 -2.46 0.50
CA PHE A 116 -1.45 -3.51 0.03
C PHE A 116 -0.72 -4.85 0.13
N GLY A 117 -0.99 -5.60 1.20
CA GLY A 117 -0.26 -6.82 1.56
C GLY A 117 -1.13 -7.85 2.28
N ALA A 118 -0.46 -8.82 2.92
CA ALA A 118 -1.05 -9.97 3.60
C ALA A 118 -1.62 -11.06 2.66
N THR A 119 -1.72 -10.82 1.35
CA THR A 119 -2.21 -11.82 0.40
C THR A 119 -1.30 -13.04 0.35
N ASN A 120 -0.01 -12.81 0.18
CA ASN A 120 0.97 -13.91 0.10
C ASN A 120 1.19 -14.59 1.47
N ASP A 121 1.12 -13.85 2.56
CA ASP A 121 1.17 -14.41 3.92
C ASP A 121 0.03 -15.42 4.15
N SER A 122 -1.17 -15.08 3.69
CA SER A 122 -2.33 -15.98 3.71
C SER A 122 -2.13 -17.19 2.79
N TRP A 123 -1.70 -16.97 1.54
CA TRP A 123 -1.57 -18.04 0.53
C TRP A 123 -0.39 -18.96 0.82
N ALA A 124 0.72 -18.45 1.33
CA ALA A 124 1.87 -19.25 1.75
C ALA A 124 1.64 -20.06 3.03
N GLY A 125 0.53 -19.79 3.73
CA GLY A 125 0.24 -20.45 5.00
C GLY A 125 1.18 -19.99 6.13
N GLU A 126 1.64 -18.73 6.10
CA GLU A 126 2.55 -18.22 7.12
C GLU A 126 1.97 -18.42 8.53
N PRO A 127 2.76 -18.85 9.51
CA PRO A 127 2.35 -18.92 10.90
C PRO A 127 2.01 -17.53 11.42
N VAL A 128 0.86 -17.36 12.06
CA VAL A 128 0.45 -16.03 12.56
C VAL A 128 1.26 -15.55 13.76
N GLY A 129 1.77 -16.45 14.59
CA GLY A 129 2.48 -16.10 15.82
C GLY A 129 1.60 -15.41 16.87
N GLU A 130 2.23 -14.98 17.96
CA GLU A 130 1.56 -14.23 19.01
C GLU A 130 1.57 -12.73 18.70
N TYR A 131 0.59 -11.98 19.24
CA TYR A 131 0.62 -10.52 19.16
C TYR A 131 1.81 -9.97 19.97
N LYS A 132 2.65 -9.19 19.29
CA LYS A 132 3.84 -8.59 19.89
C LYS A 132 4.02 -7.17 19.37
N TYR A 133 4.01 -6.19 20.28
CA TYR A 133 4.01 -4.78 19.95
C TYR A 133 5.28 -4.03 20.38
N ASP A 134 6.24 -4.72 20.96
CA ASP A 134 7.55 -4.19 21.36
C ASP A 134 8.62 -5.27 21.42
N SER A 135 9.87 -4.87 21.69
CA SER A 135 11.00 -5.77 21.96
C SER A 135 11.20 -6.87 20.91
N TRP A 136 10.97 -6.53 19.62
CA TRP A 136 11.11 -7.48 18.51
C TRP A 136 12.54 -7.95 18.32
N ARG A 137 12.67 -9.21 17.94
CA ARG A 137 13.91 -9.84 17.47
C ARG A 137 13.73 -10.25 16.01
N LYS A 138 14.83 -10.39 15.27
CA LYS A 138 14.76 -10.83 13.86
C LYS A 138 13.99 -12.15 13.68
N SER A 139 14.07 -13.06 14.65
CA SER A 139 13.33 -14.34 14.63
C SER A 139 11.81 -14.15 14.68
N ASP A 140 11.32 -13.06 15.26
CA ASP A 140 9.89 -12.80 15.36
C ASP A 140 9.27 -12.48 13.98
N PHE A 141 10.09 -12.02 13.04
CA PHE A 141 9.64 -11.64 11.69
C PHE A 141 9.37 -12.83 10.76
N TYR A 142 9.60 -14.07 11.24
CA TYR A 142 9.17 -15.28 10.54
C TYR A 142 7.74 -15.72 10.94
N THR A 143 6.98 -14.83 11.59
CA THR A 143 5.57 -15.01 11.90
C THR A 143 4.82 -13.70 11.63
N PHE A 144 3.59 -13.81 11.12
CA PHE A 144 2.84 -12.69 10.56
C PHE A 144 2.57 -11.54 11.55
N ARG A 145 2.01 -11.85 12.75
CA ARG A 145 1.59 -10.81 13.71
C ARG A 145 2.72 -9.92 14.19
N PRO A 146 3.86 -10.48 14.66
CA PRO A 146 5.00 -9.66 15.05
C PRO A 146 5.59 -8.86 13.88
N ALA A 147 5.66 -9.46 12.69
CA ALA A 147 6.17 -8.82 11.49
C ALA A 147 5.31 -7.61 11.08
N MET A 148 3.98 -7.78 11.01
CA MET A 148 3.06 -6.70 10.68
C MET A 148 3.05 -5.61 11.76
N ALA A 149 3.09 -5.99 13.04
CA ALA A 149 3.14 -5.02 14.13
C ALA A 149 4.42 -4.18 14.08
N TYR A 150 5.58 -4.81 13.84
CA TYR A 150 6.83 -4.10 13.64
C TYR A 150 6.79 -3.16 12.43
N MET A 151 6.28 -3.63 11.30
CA MET A 151 6.15 -2.83 10.07
C MET A 151 5.32 -1.55 10.34
N LEU A 152 4.13 -1.68 10.91
CA LEU A 152 3.28 -0.51 11.17
C LEU A 152 3.87 0.42 12.23
N HIS A 153 4.46 -0.13 13.30
CA HIS A 153 5.20 0.67 14.29
C HIS A 153 6.30 1.49 13.64
N HIS A 154 7.15 0.83 12.86
CA HIS A 154 8.28 1.48 12.21
C HIS A 154 7.80 2.54 11.22
N MET A 155 6.84 2.23 10.36
CA MET A 155 6.35 3.16 9.35
C MET A 155 5.68 4.40 9.95
N THR A 156 4.89 4.25 11.01
CA THR A 156 4.26 5.40 11.69
C THR A 156 5.29 6.32 12.37
N CYS A 157 6.42 5.77 12.81
CA CYS A 157 7.55 6.55 13.34
C CYS A 157 8.41 7.17 12.22
N ARG A 158 8.64 6.42 11.13
CA ARG A 158 9.53 6.81 10.03
C ARG A 158 8.94 7.88 9.11
N TYR A 159 7.61 7.86 8.96
CA TYR A 159 6.87 8.77 8.07
C TYR A 159 5.93 9.66 8.89
N PRO A 160 6.45 10.59 9.70
CA PRO A 160 5.62 11.49 10.50
C PRO A 160 4.82 12.43 9.57
N ASN A 161 3.56 12.64 9.90
CA ASN A 161 2.61 13.46 9.12
C ASN A 161 2.28 12.93 7.72
N VAL A 162 2.53 11.64 7.47
CA VAL A 162 2.10 10.94 6.26
C VAL A 162 0.85 10.13 6.57
N ASP A 163 -0.16 10.23 5.72
CA ASP A 163 -1.36 9.41 5.84
C ASP A 163 -1.06 7.99 5.36
N ILE A 164 -1.09 7.01 6.28
CA ILE A 164 -0.83 5.61 5.99
C ILE A 164 -2.15 4.85 6.01
N TYR A 165 -2.43 4.11 4.95
CA TYR A 165 -3.61 3.23 4.82
C TYR A 165 -3.16 1.81 4.54
N PHE A 166 -3.73 0.84 5.26
CA PHE A 166 -3.57 -0.58 4.96
C PHE A 166 -4.76 -1.08 4.15
N ILE A 167 -4.52 -1.70 3.01
CA ILE A 167 -5.55 -2.29 2.15
C ILE A 167 -5.53 -3.79 2.39
N LEU A 168 -6.62 -4.29 2.95
CA LEU A 168 -6.84 -5.70 3.25
C LEU A 168 -7.61 -6.36 2.10
N ASN A 169 -6.98 -7.34 1.44
CA ASN A 169 -7.61 -8.11 0.38
C ASN A 169 -8.79 -8.93 0.89
N SER A 170 -9.73 -9.24 0.01
CA SER A 170 -10.80 -10.22 0.28
C SER A 170 -10.29 -11.66 0.19
N GLU A 171 -11.03 -12.59 0.80
CA GLU A 171 -10.82 -14.06 0.67
C GLU A 171 -9.46 -14.54 1.22
N LEU A 172 -8.95 -13.87 2.24
CA LEU A 172 -7.78 -14.33 3.00
C LEU A 172 -8.20 -15.26 4.14
N ARG A 173 -7.25 -15.96 4.73
CA ARG A 173 -7.45 -16.72 5.97
C ARG A 173 -8.02 -15.80 7.05
N ASP A 174 -8.97 -16.31 7.83
CA ASP A 174 -9.63 -15.52 8.89
C ASP A 174 -8.63 -15.01 9.94
N ASP A 175 -7.66 -15.85 10.32
CA ASP A 175 -6.63 -15.48 11.31
C ASP A 175 -5.70 -14.36 10.81
N ILE A 176 -5.42 -14.29 9.51
CA ILE A 176 -4.67 -13.20 8.88
C ILE A 176 -5.52 -11.93 8.86
N SER A 177 -6.77 -12.03 8.38
CA SER A 177 -7.67 -10.89 8.28
C SER A 177 -7.95 -10.25 9.64
N GLU A 178 -8.20 -11.07 10.66
CA GLU A 178 -8.39 -10.60 12.04
C GLU A 178 -7.14 -9.94 12.59
N SER A 179 -5.95 -10.52 12.32
CA SER A 179 -4.67 -9.94 12.74
C SER A 179 -4.45 -8.56 12.11
N CYS A 180 -4.78 -8.40 10.82
CA CYS A 180 -4.69 -7.11 10.15
C CYS A 180 -5.55 -6.05 10.83
N ARG A 181 -6.84 -6.36 11.10
CA ARG A 181 -7.76 -5.43 11.80
C ARG A 181 -7.24 -5.02 13.16
N GLN A 182 -6.82 -6.00 13.96
CA GLN A 182 -6.35 -5.75 15.33
C GLN A 182 -5.07 -4.92 15.34
N ILE A 183 -4.09 -5.25 14.50
CA ILE A 183 -2.80 -4.53 14.46
C ILE A 183 -2.98 -3.13 13.87
N CYS A 184 -3.76 -2.98 12.81
CA CYS A 184 -4.12 -1.66 12.27
C CYS A 184 -4.81 -0.79 13.33
N GLY A 185 -5.76 -1.35 14.07
CA GLY A 185 -6.43 -0.67 15.17
C GLY A 185 -5.47 -0.22 16.29
N HIS A 186 -4.49 -1.06 16.62
CA HIS A 186 -3.48 -0.74 17.65
C HIS A 186 -2.64 0.49 17.28
N TYR A 187 -2.26 0.64 16.01
CA TYR A 187 -1.45 1.76 15.52
C TYR A 187 -2.28 2.92 14.94
N ASN A 188 -3.61 2.87 15.02
CA ASN A 188 -4.51 3.84 14.42
C ASN A 188 -4.28 4.02 12.90
N VAL A 189 -3.89 2.96 12.21
CA VAL A 189 -3.78 2.92 10.75
C VAL A 189 -5.13 2.47 10.19
N PRO A 190 -5.81 3.29 9.34
CA PRO A 190 -7.05 2.87 8.72
C PRO A 190 -6.87 1.59 7.89
N CYS A 191 -7.70 0.57 8.16
CA CYS A 191 -7.75 -0.69 7.42
C CYS A 191 -8.90 -0.61 6.41
N ILE A 192 -8.58 -0.60 5.12
CA ILE A 192 -9.57 -0.59 4.03
C ILE A 192 -9.83 -2.03 3.63
N GLU A 193 -10.95 -2.57 4.06
CA GLU A 193 -11.33 -3.96 3.75
C GLU A 193 -12.01 -4.03 2.39
N LEU A 194 -11.40 -4.75 1.47
CA LEU A 194 -11.93 -4.98 0.13
C LEU A 194 -12.93 -6.13 0.12
N HIS A 195 -13.92 -6.02 -0.76
CA HIS A 195 -14.92 -7.07 -1.00
C HIS A 195 -15.28 -7.16 -2.48
N ASP A 196 -15.74 -8.31 -2.91
CA ASP A 196 -16.28 -8.56 -4.26
C ASP A 196 -15.29 -8.16 -5.40
N ILE A 197 -14.02 -8.54 -5.24
CA ILE A 197 -12.99 -8.24 -6.23
C ILE A 197 -12.97 -9.32 -7.31
N ASP A 198 -13.26 -8.93 -8.55
CA ASP A 198 -13.17 -9.80 -9.71
C ASP A 198 -11.72 -10.18 -9.99
N LYS A 199 -11.46 -11.50 -10.14
CA LYS A 199 -10.09 -12.04 -10.27
C LYS A 199 -9.97 -12.99 -11.44
N GLN A 200 -8.80 -12.96 -12.07
CA GLN A 200 -8.35 -13.92 -13.08
C GLN A 200 -7.02 -14.52 -12.60
N ASN A 201 -6.93 -15.85 -12.58
CA ASN A 201 -5.75 -16.55 -12.03
C ASN A 201 -5.30 -16.04 -10.65
N GLY A 202 -6.28 -15.79 -9.75
CA GLY A 202 -6.04 -15.31 -8.40
C GLY A 202 -5.71 -13.82 -8.28
N HIS A 203 -5.56 -13.09 -9.39
CA HIS A 203 -5.20 -11.67 -9.40
C HIS A 203 -6.34 -10.80 -9.94
N PRO A 204 -6.47 -9.54 -9.49
CA PRO A 204 -7.49 -8.63 -9.98
C PRO A 204 -7.48 -8.50 -11.51
N SER A 205 -8.66 -8.67 -12.13
CA SER A 205 -8.91 -8.31 -13.52
C SER A 205 -9.02 -6.78 -13.67
N VAL A 206 -9.16 -6.27 -14.87
CA VAL A 206 -9.47 -4.83 -15.12
C VAL A 206 -10.69 -4.39 -14.30
N LYS A 207 -11.73 -5.24 -14.24
CA LYS A 207 -12.91 -4.98 -13.42
C LYS A 207 -12.59 -4.99 -11.91
N GLY A 208 -11.75 -5.94 -11.48
CA GLY A 208 -11.27 -6.02 -10.10
C GLY A 208 -10.42 -4.82 -9.71
N MET A 209 -9.49 -4.41 -10.56
CA MET A 209 -8.68 -3.20 -10.35
C MET A 209 -9.56 -1.94 -10.21
N ARG A 210 -10.60 -1.81 -11.02
CA ARG A 210 -11.57 -0.72 -10.91
C ARG A 210 -12.31 -0.76 -9.58
N SER A 211 -12.78 -1.93 -9.17
CA SER A 211 -13.47 -2.12 -7.88
C SER A 211 -12.58 -1.74 -6.70
N ILE A 212 -11.31 -2.18 -6.70
CA ILE A 212 -10.33 -1.77 -5.67
C ILE A 212 -10.19 -0.25 -5.64
N ALA A 213 -9.98 0.39 -6.79
CA ALA A 213 -9.82 1.84 -6.86
C ALA A 213 -11.02 2.59 -6.30
N ASP A 214 -12.24 2.15 -6.62
CA ASP A 214 -13.46 2.78 -6.13
C ASP A 214 -13.63 2.62 -4.61
N GLN A 215 -13.35 1.43 -4.07
CA GLN A 215 -13.41 1.16 -2.62
C GLN A 215 -12.35 1.98 -1.86
N VAL A 216 -11.11 2.05 -2.36
CA VAL A 216 -10.05 2.87 -1.77
C VAL A 216 -10.44 4.36 -1.78
N LYS A 217 -10.90 4.89 -2.92
CA LYS A 217 -11.33 6.30 -3.02
C LYS A 217 -12.51 6.63 -2.10
N ALA A 218 -13.43 5.70 -1.90
CA ALA A 218 -14.54 5.88 -0.99
C ALA A 218 -14.09 5.95 0.48
N ALA A 219 -13.07 5.17 0.85
CA ALA A 219 -12.53 5.11 2.20
C ALA A 219 -11.70 6.36 2.58
N ILE A 220 -10.88 6.90 1.66
CA ILE A 220 -10.00 8.05 1.93
C ILE A 220 -10.70 9.42 1.86
N ARG A 221 -11.94 9.48 1.35
CA ARG A 221 -12.74 10.72 1.27
C ARG A 221 -13.50 11.06 2.56
N LYS A 222 -13.41 10.21 3.56
CA LYS A 222 -14.09 10.41 4.86
C LYS A 222 -13.20 11.17 5.82
#